data_d147866a73828f70e1ddbeee3c59639a
#
_entry.id   d147866a73828f70e1ddbeee3c59639a
#
_cell.length_a   1.000
_cell.length_b   1.000
_cell.length_c   1.000
_cell.angle_alpha   90.00
_cell.angle_beta   90.00
_cell.angle_gamma   90.00
#
_symmetry.space_group_name_H-M   'P 1'
#
loop_
_entity.id
_entity.type
_entity.pdbx_description
1 polymer ?
#
loop_
_entity_poly.entity_id
_entity_poly.type
_entity_poly.pdbx_seq_one_letter_code
_entity_poly.pdbx_strand_id
1 'polypeptide(L)'
;MNTISDQIMEGMKTAMKAKDSVTLNTLRALKTALTNTAIAKGGLGTRLEEAEELAVVRKQIKQREDSAEQFRAAGRPELAEKG
;
A
#
# COMPACT_ATOMS: atom_id res chain seq x y z
N MET A 1 -11.00 17.95 -3.61
CA MET A 1 -10.15 17.59 -2.47
C MET A 1 -9.50 16.25 -2.71
N ASN A 2 -8.19 16.16 -2.49
CA ASN A 2 -7.47 14.90 -2.67
C ASN A 2 -7.59 14.03 -1.44
N THR A 3 -8.38 12.98 -1.54
CA THR A 3 -8.43 11.95 -0.51
C THR A 3 -7.24 11.00 -0.69
N ILE A 4 -7.03 10.12 0.27
CA ILE A 4 -5.97 9.09 0.16
C ILE A 4 -6.25 8.21 -1.04
N SER A 5 -7.51 7.86 -1.30
CA SER A 5 -7.88 7.08 -2.48
C SER A 5 -7.51 7.81 -3.77
N ASP A 6 -7.77 9.13 -3.85
CA ASP A 6 -7.40 9.93 -5.01
C ASP A 6 -5.90 9.97 -5.20
N GLN A 7 -5.13 10.14 -4.13
CA GLN A 7 -3.68 10.13 -4.18
C GLN A 7 -3.14 8.80 -4.66
N ILE A 8 -3.73 7.69 -4.23
CA ILE A 8 -3.35 6.35 -4.68
C ILE A 8 -3.60 6.22 -6.18
N MET A 9 -4.76 6.66 -6.67
CA MET A 9 -5.09 6.60 -8.09
C MET A 9 -4.13 7.43 -8.93
N GLU A 10 -3.80 8.63 -8.48
CA GLU A 10 -2.83 9.48 -9.18
C GLU A 10 -1.44 8.85 -9.20
N GLY A 11 -1.02 8.28 -8.06
CA GLY A 11 0.24 7.57 -7.96
C GLY A 11 0.30 6.38 -8.90
N MET A 12 -0.80 5.64 -9.04
CA MET A 12 -0.89 4.52 -9.96
C MET A 12 -0.72 4.98 -11.41
N LYS A 13 -1.36 6.07 -11.79
CA LYS A 13 -1.21 6.64 -13.14
C LYS A 13 0.23 7.06 -13.40
N THR A 14 0.85 7.73 -12.45
CA THR A 14 2.24 8.16 -12.55
C THR A 14 3.17 6.96 -12.67
N ALA A 15 2.96 5.93 -11.85
CA ALA A 15 3.77 4.71 -11.88
C ALA A 15 3.62 3.99 -13.22
N MET A 16 2.43 3.95 -13.79
CA MET A 16 2.19 3.36 -15.10
C MET A 16 2.94 4.11 -16.20
N LYS A 17 2.91 5.43 -16.17
CA LYS A 17 3.63 6.26 -17.13
C LYS A 17 5.15 6.08 -17.02
N ALA A 18 5.63 5.95 -15.79
CA ALA A 18 7.06 5.75 -15.53
C ALA A 18 7.49 4.29 -15.69
N LYS A 19 6.56 3.39 -15.96
CA LYS A 19 6.79 1.94 -16.03
C LYS A 19 7.39 1.39 -14.74
N ASP A 20 6.99 1.96 -13.61
CA ASP A 20 7.45 1.56 -12.28
C ASP A 20 6.50 0.50 -11.70
N SER A 21 6.77 -0.76 -12.03
CA SER A 21 5.92 -1.87 -11.61
C SER A 21 5.94 -2.09 -10.10
N VAL A 22 7.05 -1.79 -9.45
CA VAL A 22 7.16 -1.95 -7.98
C VAL A 22 6.22 -0.98 -7.27
N THR A 23 6.27 0.29 -7.64
CA THR A 23 5.39 1.31 -7.08
C THR A 23 3.92 0.99 -7.40
N LEU A 24 3.65 0.58 -8.63
CA LEU A 24 2.30 0.22 -9.05
C LEU A 24 1.74 -0.93 -8.21
N ASN A 25 2.53 -1.98 -7.99
CA ASN A 25 2.11 -3.12 -7.16
C ASN A 25 1.89 -2.71 -5.72
N THR A 26 2.72 -1.84 -5.18
CA THR A 26 2.56 -1.31 -3.83
C THR A 26 1.23 -0.55 -3.69
N LEU A 27 0.93 0.30 -4.66
CA LEU A 27 -0.30 1.08 -4.63
C LEU A 27 -1.54 0.20 -4.78
N ARG A 28 -1.46 -0.83 -5.61
CA ARG A 28 -2.54 -1.82 -5.75
C ARG A 28 -2.78 -2.54 -4.42
N ALA A 29 -1.71 -2.92 -3.74
CA ALA A 29 -1.81 -3.57 -2.44
C ALA A 29 -2.47 -2.66 -1.41
N LEU A 30 -2.11 -1.38 -1.40
CA LEU A 30 -2.73 -0.38 -0.54
C LEU A 30 -4.23 -0.25 -0.82
N LYS A 31 -4.58 -0.15 -2.09
CA LYS A 31 -5.99 -0.04 -2.50
C LYS A 31 -6.78 -1.27 -2.04
N THR A 32 -6.21 -2.45 -2.24
CA THR A 32 -6.84 -3.70 -1.81
C THR A 32 -7.03 -3.73 -0.30
N ALA A 33 -6.00 -3.33 0.45
CA ALA A 33 -6.07 -3.29 1.91
C ALA A 33 -7.16 -2.32 2.39
N LEU A 34 -7.27 -1.16 1.76
CA LEU A 34 -8.33 -0.19 2.08
C LEU A 34 -9.71 -0.76 1.80
N THR A 35 -9.87 -1.41 0.65
CA THR A 35 -11.13 -2.03 0.28
C THR A 35 -11.52 -3.14 1.26
N ASN A 36 -10.58 -4.01 1.61
CA ASN A 36 -10.83 -5.10 2.56
C ASN A 36 -11.18 -4.56 3.94
N THR A 37 -10.52 -3.50 4.38
CA THR A 37 -10.83 -2.86 5.66
C THR A 37 -12.24 -2.28 5.65
N ALA A 38 -12.64 -1.65 4.56
CA ALA A 38 -13.98 -1.10 4.43
C ALA A 38 -15.04 -2.21 4.45
N ILE A 39 -14.78 -3.32 3.78
CA ILE A 39 -15.68 -4.48 3.77
C ILE A 39 -15.81 -5.06 5.18
N ALA A 40 -14.70 -5.19 5.89
CA ALA A 40 -14.71 -5.70 7.25
C ALA A 40 -15.45 -4.78 8.21
N LYS A 41 -15.43 -3.46 7.95
CA LYS A 41 -16.13 -2.47 8.77
C LYS A 41 -17.65 -2.55 8.61
N GLY A 42 -18.15 -2.66 7.38
CA GLY A 42 -19.59 -2.62 7.14
C GLY A 42 -20.04 -3.15 5.79
N GLY A 43 -19.18 -3.82 5.06
CA GLY A 43 -19.49 -4.40 3.76
C GLY A 43 -19.16 -3.49 2.59
N LEU A 44 -19.54 -3.93 1.39
CA LEU A 44 -19.30 -3.17 0.17
C LEU A 44 -19.97 -1.81 0.23
N GLY A 45 -19.25 -0.79 -0.20
CA GLY A 45 -19.75 0.58 -0.21
C GLY A 45 -19.53 1.35 1.08
N THR A 46 -19.01 0.70 2.12
CA THR A 46 -18.66 1.39 3.35
C THR A 46 -17.46 2.30 3.11
N ARG A 47 -17.55 3.55 3.57
CA ARG A 47 -16.44 4.50 3.46
C ARG A 47 -15.62 4.47 4.73
N LEU A 48 -14.31 4.55 4.56
CA LEU A 48 -13.40 4.70 5.68
C LEU A 48 -13.20 6.18 5.97
N GLU A 49 -13.07 6.51 7.26
CA GLU A 49 -12.67 7.85 7.66
C GLU A 49 -11.17 8.04 7.38
N GLU A 50 -10.74 9.28 7.28
CA GLU A 50 -9.35 9.61 6.98
C GLU A 50 -8.38 8.94 7.97
N ALA A 51 -8.71 8.96 9.25
CA ALA A 51 -7.88 8.32 10.27
C ALA A 51 -7.74 6.81 10.04
N GLU A 52 -8.81 6.16 9.59
CA GLU A 52 -8.80 4.73 9.27
C GLU A 52 -7.94 4.44 8.04
N GLU A 53 -8.06 5.27 7.01
CA GLU A 53 -7.26 5.15 5.80
C GLU A 53 -5.76 5.31 6.13
N LEU A 54 -5.43 6.31 6.95
CA LEU A 54 -4.04 6.53 7.37
C LEU A 54 -3.49 5.35 8.16
N ALA A 55 -4.31 4.76 9.03
CA ALA A 55 -3.90 3.59 9.81
C ALA A 55 -3.57 2.41 8.90
N VAL A 56 -4.37 2.17 7.86
CA VAL A 56 -4.13 1.10 6.89
C VAL A 56 -2.83 1.36 6.13
N VAL A 57 -2.63 2.58 5.65
CA VAL A 57 -1.43 2.95 4.92
C VAL A 57 -0.17 2.74 5.77
N ARG A 58 -0.20 3.21 7.01
CA ARG A 58 0.93 3.04 7.95
C ARG A 58 1.23 1.58 8.21
N LYS A 59 0.20 0.77 8.38
CA LYS A 59 0.35 -0.66 8.60
C LYS A 59 1.04 -1.33 7.41
N GLN A 60 0.64 -0.98 6.20
CA GLN A 60 1.25 -1.54 4.99
C GLN A 60 2.71 -1.14 4.86
N ILE A 61 3.03 0.11 5.12
CA ILE A 61 4.42 0.59 5.08
C ILE A 61 5.26 -0.17 6.10
N LYS A 62 4.75 -0.31 7.32
CA LYS A 62 5.47 -1.02 8.38
C LYS A 62 5.71 -2.48 8.02
N GLN A 63 4.72 -3.14 7.44
CA GLN A 63 4.87 -4.54 7.02
C GLN A 63 5.96 -4.69 5.97
N ARG A 64 6.06 -3.75 5.03
CA ARG A 64 7.11 -3.79 4.02
C ARG A 64 8.49 -3.59 4.63
N GLU A 65 8.60 -2.65 5.56
CA GLU A 65 9.86 -2.40 6.27
C GLU A 65 10.29 -3.61 7.10
N ASP A 66 9.35 -4.22 7.82
CA ASP A 66 9.62 -5.41 8.61
C ASP A 66 10.07 -6.57 7.73
N SER A 67 9.43 -6.76 6.58
CA SER A 67 9.81 -7.80 5.62
C SER A 67 11.22 -7.59 5.07
N ALA A 68 11.54 -6.35 4.70
CA ALA A 68 12.87 -6.01 4.19
C ALA A 68 13.94 -6.29 5.25
N GLU A 69 13.65 -5.97 6.51
CA GLU A 69 14.57 -6.22 7.60
C GLU A 69 14.75 -7.70 7.86
N GLN A 70 13.69 -8.48 7.77
CA GLN A 70 13.77 -9.92 7.90
C GLN A 70 14.64 -10.55 6.83
N PHE A 71 14.54 -10.09 5.59
CA PHE A 71 15.40 -10.57 4.51
C PHE A 71 16.87 -10.23 4.75
N ARG A 72 17.16 -9.05 5.27
CA ARG A 72 18.52 -8.67 5.64
C ARG A 72 19.07 -9.57 6.76
N ALA A 73 18.26 -9.79 7.78
CA ALA A 73 18.62 -10.65 8.92
C ALA A 73 18.87 -12.09 8.47
N ALA A 74 18.16 -12.55 7.45
CA ALA A 74 18.33 -13.88 6.88
C ALA A 74 19.52 -13.99 5.92
N GLY A 75 20.26 -12.90 5.71
CA GLY A 75 21.40 -12.88 4.81
C GLY A 75 21.03 -12.81 3.33
N ARG A 76 19.89 -12.22 3.00
CA ARG A 76 19.43 -12.04 1.62
C ARG A 76 19.15 -10.57 1.31
N PRO A 77 20.20 -9.74 1.37
CA PRO A 77 20.01 -8.30 1.16
C PRO A 77 19.51 -7.94 -0.25
N GLU A 78 19.83 -8.73 -1.24
CA GLU A 78 19.38 -8.50 -2.61
C GLU A 78 17.85 -8.57 -2.74
N LEU A 79 17.19 -9.39 -1.96
CA LEU A 79 15.72 -9.46 -1.93
C LEU A 79 15.10 -8.23 -1.29
N ALA A 80 15.73 -7.71 -0.24
CA ALA A 80 15.30 -6.49 0.42
C ALA A 80 15.44 -5.28 -0.50
N GLU A 81 16.52 -5.22 -1.28
CA GLU A 81 16.75 -4.13 -2.21
C GLU A 81 15.74 -4.11 -3.35
N LYS A 82 15.35 -5.28 -3.82
CA LYS A 82 14.36 -5.41 -4.89
C LYS A 82 12.93 -5.19 -4.40
N GLY A 83 12.69 -5.45 -3.16
CA GLY A 83 11.38 -5.31 -2.55
C GLY A 83 11.07 -3.91 -2.15
#